data_e6ffd2f650827bcf7d89e629341b9673
#
_entry.id   e6ffd2f650827bcf7d89e629341b9673
#
_cell.length_a   1.000
_cell.length_b   1.000
_cell.length_c   1.000
_cell.angle_alpha   90.00
_cell.angle_beta   90.00
_cell.angle_gamma   90.00
#
_symmetry.space_group_name_H-M   'P 1'
#
loop_
_entity.id
_entity.type
_entity.pdbx_description
1 polymer ?
#
loop_
_entity_poly.entity_id
_entity_poly.type
_entity_poly.pdbx_seq_one_letter_code
_entity_poly.pdbx_strand_id
1 'polypeptide(L)'
;MTTTDPTAPGITADDLEHAVRLSLTTLRGAAAATTAADWQRPAGALTWSCWETVEHLADDLFAYAAQLGLDAPALDTEVPFRWERRREGGPANVTYANPEAGTAGLLQVLESCGAMLTAVVRTVPADRRAHHVFGRSDAEGFAAMGIVETLVHTHDIATGLGVPFHPPTGLCGQVLTRLFPDAPTDTDRWPTLLWVTGRGELPGRERRTSWRWFAAPRGPEAVHDPAV
;
A
#
# COMPACT_ATOMS: atom_id res chain seq x y z
N MET A 1 -15.29 -23.82 -9.40
CA MET A 1 -14.13 -23.43 -10.23
C MET A 1 -14.54 -22.18 -11.01
N THR A 2 -14.28 -21.01 -10.45
CA THR A 2 -14.50 -19.73 -11.14
C THR A 2 -13.29 -19.48 -12.01
N THR A 3 -13.46 -19.60 -13.32
CA THR A 3 -12.47 -19.18 -14.31
C THR A 3 -12.27 -17.67 -14.18
N THR A 4 -11.10 -17.26 -13.72
CA THR A 4 -10.66 -15.87 -13.82
C THR A 4 -10.68 -15.53 -15.29
N ASP A 5 -11.41 -14.48 -15.68
CA ASP A 5 -11.39 -13.95 -17.05
C ASP A 5 -9.97 -13.49 -17.37
N PRO A 6 -9.26 -14.12 -18.31
CA PRO A 6 -7.87 -13.75 -18.66
C PRO A 6 -7.78 -12.39 -19.39
N THR A 7 -8.90 -11.68 -19.57
CA THR A 7 -8.96 -10.42 -20.31
C THR A 7 -9.08 -9.18 -19.43
N ALA A 8 -9.16 -9.31 -18.09
CA ALA A 8 -9.14 -8.14 -17.23
C ALA A 8 -7.75 -7.47 -17.33
N PRO A 9 -7.68 -6.17 -17.64
CA PRO A 9 -6.40 -5.47 -17.69
C PRO A 9 -5.70 -5.55 -16.32
N GLY A 10 -4.41 -5.88 -16.34
CA GLY A 10 -3.57 -5.91 -15.16
C GLY A 10 -3.44 -4.53 -14.52
N ILE A 11 -2.96 -4.49 -13.29
CA ILE A 11 -2.67 -3.24 -12.56
C ILE A 11 -1.47 -2.55 -13.19
N THR A 12 -1.60 -1.24 -13.41
CA THR A 12 -0.62 -0.40 -14.10
C THR A 12 0.00 0.66 -13.19
N ALA A 13 1.05 1.32 -13.69
CA ALA A 13 1.61 2.51 -13.05
C ALA A 13 0.59 3.67 -12.96
N ASP A 14 -0.35 3.76 -13.90
CA ASP A 14 -1.37 4.81 -13.90
C ASP A 14 -2.42 4.56 -12.80
N ASP A 15 -2.73 3.30 -12.48
CA ASP A 15 -3.60 2.93 -11.36
C ASP A 15 -2.94 3.31 -10.01
N LEU A 16 -1.62 3.06 -9.89
CA LEU A 16 -0.85 3.47 -8.71
C LEU A 16 -0.80 5.00 -8.58
N GLU A 17 -0.49 5.71 -9.66
CA GLU A 17 -0.51 7.17 -9.69
C GLU A 17 -1.88 7.73 -9.29
N HIS A 18 -2.96 7.11 -9.75
CA HIS A 18 -4.32 7.47 -9.37
C HIS A 18 -4.55 7.29 -7.86
N ALA A 19 -4.15 6.17 -7.27
CA ALA A 19 -4.27 5.92 -5.83
C ALA A 19 -3.52 6.97 -5.01
N VAL A 20 -2.26 7.24 -5.35
CA VAL A 20 -1.42 8.24 -4.68
C VAL A 20 -2.04 9.64 -4.78
N ARG A 21 -2.51 10.03 -5.96
CA ARG A 21 -3.16 11.34 -6.16
C ARG A 21 -4.46 11.47 -5.36
N LEU A 22 -5.27 10.41 -5.28
CA LEU A 22 -6.48 10.36 -4.46
C LEU A 22 -6.15 10.54 -2.97
N SER A 23 -5.15 9.82 -2.47
CA SER A 23 -4.63 9.97 -1.11
C SER A 23 -4.19 11.41 -0.83
N LEU A 24 -3.31 11.95 -1.66
CA LEU A 24 -2.81 13.32 -1.50
C LEU A 24 -3.93 14.37 -1.54
N THR A 25 -4.92 14.21 -2.40
CA THR A 25 -6.07 15.12 -2.46
C THR A 25 -6.85 15.09 -1.15
N THR A 26 -7.13 13.90 -0.62
CA THR A 26 -7.83 13.72 0.66
C THR A 26 -7.04 14.31 1.82
N LEU A 27 -5.75 13.98 1.92
CA LEU A 27 -4.90 14.40 3.03
C LEU A 27 -4.57 15.90 2.99
N ARG A 28 -4.42 16.51 1.80
CA ARG A 28 -4.29 17.97 1.65
C ARG A 28 -5.56 18.70 2.05
N GLY A 29 -6.72 18.15 1.70
CA GLY A 29 -8.01 18.66 2.17
C GLY A 29 -8.14 18.59 3.69
N ALA A 30 -7.74 17.47 4.29
CA ALA A 30 -7.69 17.31 5.74
C ALA A 30 -6.72 18.32 6.39
N ALA A 31 -5.51 18.50 5.84
CA ALA A 31 -4.50 19.42 6.36
C ALA A 31 -4.97 20.88 6.35
N ALA A 32 -5.80 21.27 5.38
CA ALA A 32 -6.37 22.60 5.33
C ALA A 32 -7.46 22.83 6.41
N ALA A 33 -8.04 21.77 6.97
CA ALA A 33 -9.13 21.82 7.94
C ALA A 33 -8.71 21.43 9.38
N THR A 34 -7.43 21.05 9.59
CA THR A 34 -6.93 20.53 10.86
C THR A 34 -5.69 21.31 11.32
N THR A 35 -5.29 21.10 12.56
CA THR A 35 -4.06 21.66 13.15
C THR A 35 -2.94 20.62 13.17
N ALA A 36 -1.69 21.05 13.38
CA ALA A 36 -0.55 20.13 13.53
C ALA A 36 -0.76 19.13 14.69
N ALA A 37 -1.46 19.53 15.75
CA ALA A 37 -1.77 18.65 16.89
C ALA A 37 -2.74 17.52 16.51
N ASP A 38 -3.63 17.73 15.56
CA ASP A 38 -4.55 16.68 15.11
C ASP A 38 -3.82 15.54 14.42
N TRP A 39 -2.69 15.80 13.76
CA TRP A 39 -1.86 14.79 13.10
C TRP A 39 -1.08 13.91 14.08
N GLN A 40 -1.08 14.25 15.36
CA GLN A 40 -0.53 13.42 16.43
C GLN A 40 -1.56 12.44 17.03
N ARG A 41 -2.82 12.52 16.59
CA ARG A 41 -3.86 11.55 16.99
C ARG A 41 -3.59 10.18 16.36
N PRO A 42 -4.02 9.08 17.00
CA PRO A 42 -3.96 7.75 16.41
C PRO A 42 -4.67 7.69 15.05
N ALA A 43 -4.06 7.04 14.08
CA ALA A 43 -4.65 6.78 12.77
C ALA A 43 -5.62 5.59 12.85
N GLY A 44 -6.92 5.88 12.96
CA GLY A 44 -7.93 4.85 13.11
C GLY A 44 -7.70 3.96 14.33
N ALA A 45 -7.56 2.67 14.09
CA ALA A 45 -7.30 1.67 15.15
C ALA A 45 -5.80 1.40 15.38
N LEU A 46 -4.90 2.10 14.68
CA LEU A 46 -3.47 1.94 14.84
C LEU A 46 -2.96 2.60 16.12
N THR A 47 -1.85 2.09 16.65
CA THR A 47 -1.10 2.75 17.73
C THR A 47 -0.19 3.87 17.23
N TRP A 48 -0.10 4.03 15.92
CA TRP A 48 0.66 5.06 15.25
C TRP A 48 -0.18 6.31 15.07
N SER A 49 0.46 7.48 15.15
CA SER A 49 -0.21 8.73 14.85
C SER A 49 -0.50 8.86 13.35
N CYS A 50 -1.40 9.78 12.98
CA CYS A 50 -1.63 10.12 11.58
C CYS A 50 -0.33 10.55 10.89
N TRP A 51 0.53 11.30 11.56
CA TRP A 51 1.85 11.70 11.07
C TRP A 51 2.72 10.47 10.78
N GLU A 52 2.91 9.59 11.78
CA GLU A 52 3.71 8.38 11.65
C GLU A 52 3.19 7.44 10.56
N THR A 53 1.86 7.39 10.38
CA THR A 53 1.23 6.55 9.36
C THR A 53 1.50 7.10 7.95
N VAL A 54 1.55 8.44 7.75
CA VAL A 54 1.98 9.00 6.47
C VAL A 54 3.46 8.74 6.21
N GLU A 55 4.31 8.86 7.24
CA GLU A 55 5.75 8.53 7.11
C GLU A 55 5.93 7.06 6.71
N HIS A 56 5.19 6.15 7.34
CA HIS A 56 5.24 4.72 7.02
C HIS A 56 4.75 4.43 5.61
N LEU A 57 3.62 4.99 5.20
CA LEU A 57 3.14 4.87 3.83
C LEU A 57 4.16 5.36 2.80
N ALA A 58 4.78 6.51 3.06
CA ALA A 58 5.82 7.03 2.17
C ALA A 58 7.04 6.10 2.11
N ASP A 59 7.41 5.53 3.25
CA ASP A 59 8.52 4.58 3.39
C ASP A 59 8.27 3.28 2.62
N ASP A 60 7.06 2.72 2.69
CA ASP A 60 6.69 1.53 1.91
C ASP A 60 6.80 1.78 0.41
N LEU A 61 6.28 2.91 -0.07
CA LEU A 61 6.38 3.27 -1.50
C LEU A 61 7.84 3.49 -1.92
N PHE A 62 8.67 4.09 -1.06
CA PHE A 62 10.10 4.23 -1.28
C PHE A 62 10.81 2.88 -1.32
N ALA A 63 10.57 2.02 -0.33
CA ALA A 63 11.20 0.70 -0.23
C ALA A 63 10.84 -0.19 -1.43
N TYR A 64 9.59 -0.16 -1.88
CA TYR A 64 9.15 -0.87 -3.09
C TYR A 64 9.83 -0.34 -4.35
N ALA A 65 9.96 0.97 -4.48
CA ALA A 65 10.69 1.58 -5.60
C ALA A 65 12.17 1.17 -5.60
N ALA A 66 12.81 1.23 -4.43
CA ALA A 66 14.21 0.87 -4.27
C ALA A 66 14.45 -0.62 -4.56
N GLN A 67 13.55 -1.50 -4.09
CA GLN A 67 13.67 -2.94 -4.28
C GLN A 67 13.49 -3.34 -5.75
N LEU A 68 12.46 -2.80 -6.42
CA LEU A 68 12.13 -3.14 -7.81
C LEU A 68 13.08 -2.48 -8.83
N GLY A 69 13.58 -1.28 -8.52
CA GLY A 69 14.30 -0.42 -9.45
C GLY A 69 15.75 -0.80 -9.72
N LEU A 70 16.31 -1.80 -9.05
CA LEU A 70 17.69 -2.23 -9.26
C LEU A 70 17.83 -2.92 -10.64
N ASP A 71 19.00 -2.83 -11.23
CA ASP A 71 19.32 -3.56 -12.49
C ASP A 71 19.24 -5.08 -12.30
N ALA A 72 19.68 -5.58 -11.14
CA ALA A 72 19.61 -6.98 -10.74
C ALA A 72 19.09 -7.07 -9.30
N PRO A 73 17.76 -6.97 -9.08
CA PRO A 73 17.21 -7.10 -7.74
C PRO A 73 17.49 -8.47 -7.12
N ALA A 74 17.77 -8.48 -5.82
CA ALA A 74 17.79 -9.74 -5.07
C ALA A 74 16.39 -10.38 -5.09
N LEU A 75 16.34 -11.72 -5.11
CA LEU A 75 15.10 -12.49 -5.16
C LEU A 75 14.73 -13.14 -3.82
N ASP A 76 15.59 -12.98 -2.81
CA ASP A 76 15.49 -13.64 -1.50
C ASP A 76 15.81 -12.71 -0.33
N THR A 77 16.26 -11.48 -0.60
CA THR A 77 16.60 -10.48 0.42
C THR A 77 16.12 -9.09 0.04
N GLU A 78 15.87 -8.28 1.03
CA GLU A 78 15.58 -6.85 0.86
C GLU A 78 16.87 -6.06 0.60
N VAL A 79 16.71 -4.85 0.03
CA VAL A 79 17.79 -3.86 -0.02
C VAL A 79 18.22 -3.57 1.42
N PRO A 80 19.52 -3.65 1.76
CA PRO A 80 20.00 -3.60 3.14
C PRO A 80 20.00 -2.18 3.71
N PHE A 81 18.83 -1.56 3.72
CA PHE A 81 18.63 -0.29 4.39
C PHE A 81 18.70 -0.43 5.90
N ARG A 82 19.05 0.65 6.58
CA ARG A 82 18.97 0.72 8.03
C ARG A 82 17.58 1.20 8.43
N TRP A 83 16.81 0.30 9.03
CA TRP A 83 15.49 0.59 9.58
C TRP A 83 15.60 1.13 11.00
N GLU A 84 14.92 2.22 11.28
CA GLU A 84 14.91 2.85 12.59
C GLU A 84 13.49 3.00 13.13
N ARG A 85 13.35 2.89 14.47
CA ARG A 85 12.12 3.25 15.18
C ARG A 85 12.42 4.49 16.02
N ARG A 86 11.66 5.55 15.82
CA ARG A 86 11.82 6.78 16.61
C ARG A 86 11.23 6.70 18.00
N ARG A 87 10.33 5.72 18.25
CA ARG A 87 9.79 5.41 19.59
C ARG A 87 9.41 3.94 19.67
N GLU A 88 9.24 3.46 20.91
CA GLU A 88 8.68 2.13 21.15
C GLU A 88 7.25 2.02 20.59
N GLY A 89 6.94 0.92 19.89
CA GLY A 89 5.66 0.69 19.21
C GLY A 89 5.38 1.54 17.98
N GLY A 90 6.29 2.46 17.61
CA GLY A 90 6.22 3.22 16.36
C GLY A 90 6.57 2.38 15.13
N PRO A 91 6.32 2.84 13.91
CA PRO A 91 6.76 2.18 12.69
C PRO A 91 8.28 2.14 12.62
N ALA A 92 8.83 1.12 11.98
CA ALA A 92 10.23 1.10 11.59
C ALA A 92 10.30 1.60 10.16
N ASN A 93 11.03 2.67 9.91
CA ASN A 93 11.14 3.28 8.60
C ASN A 93 12.62 3.55 8.26
N VAL A 94 12.89 3.70 6.99
CA VAL A 94 14.14 4.21 6.42
C VAL A 94 14.02 5.70 6.15
N THR A 95 12.83 6.13 5.73
CA THR A 95 12.53 7.50 5.31
C THR A 95 11.63 8.20 6.32
N TYR A 96 11.98 9.45 6.65
CA TYR A 96 11.21 10.30 7.56
C TYR A 96 11.09 11.72 7.00
N ALA A 97 9.96 12.37 7.27
CA ALA A 97 9.79 13.78 6.95
C ALA A 97 10.55 14.68 7.93
N ASN A 98 11.02 15.85 7.46
CA ASN A 98 11.51 16.88 8.37
C ASN A 98 10.31 17.52 9.12
N PRO A 99 10.24 17.41 10.46
CA PRO A 99 9.11 17.95 11.23
C PRO A 99 8.94 19.47 11.07
N GLU A 100 10.03 20.21 10.85
CA GLU A 100 9.99 21.67 10.67
C GLU A 100 9.27 22.09 9.38
N ALA A 101 9.19 21.19 8.39
CA ALA A 101 8.44 21.43 7.16
C ALA A 101 6.92 21.30 7.33
N GLY A 102 6.47 20.87 8.51
CA GLY A 102 5.06 20.71 8.84
C GLY A 102 4.34 19.70 7.96
N THR A 103 3.02 19.71 8.01
CA THR A 103 2.18 18.77 7.25
C THR A 103 2.36 18.89 5.74
N ALA A 104 2.63 20.10 5.24
CA ALA A 104 2.89 20.29 3.81
C ALA A 104 4.15 19.54 3.36
N GLY A 105 5.23 19.59 4.15
CA GLY A 105 6.45 18.83 3.89
C GLY A 105 6.25 17.33 4.01
N LEU A 106 5.48 16.88 5.01
CA LEU A 106 5.11 15.47 5.17
C LEU A 106 4.42 14.92 3.91
N LEU A 107 3.40 15.63 3.40
CA LEU A 107 2.67 15.23 2.19
C LEU A 107 3.52 15.35 0.92
N GLN A 108 4.52 16.24 0.90
CA GLN A 108 5.49 16.30 -0.19
C GLN A 108 6.42 15.08 -0.21
N VAL A 109 6.81 14.54 0.96
CA VAL A 109 7.56 13.28 1.05
C VAL A 109 6.73 12.12 0.51
N LEU A 110 5.47 12.00 0.91
CA LEU A 110 4.56 10.99 0.37
C LEU A 110 4.42 11.09 -1.16
N GLU A 111 4.22 12.30 -1.69
CA GLU A 111 4.13 12.54 -3.13
C GLU A 111 5.40 12.10 -3.86
N SER A 112 6.56 12.43 -3.30
CA SER A 112 7.86 12.08 -3.89
C SER A 112 8.07 10.56 -3.94
N CYS A 113 7.79 9.84 -2.86
CA CYS A 113 7.93 8.40 -2.79
C CYS A 113 6.94 7.69 -3.73
N GLY A 114 5.69 8.18 -3.79
CA GLY A 114 4.69 7.68 -4.73
C GLY A 114 5.08 7.89 -6.20
N ALA A 115 5.64 9.05 -6.52
CA ALA A 115 6.15 9.33 -7.87
C ALA A 115 7.34 8.45 -8.23
N MET A 116 8.24 8.15 -7.28
CA MET A 116 9.36 7.22 -7.49
C MET A 116 8.87 5.83 -7.83
N LEU A 117 7.97 5.25 -7.03
CA LEU A 117 7.42 3.92 -7.31
C LEU A 117 6.68 3.88 -8.65
N THR A 118 5.86 4.89 -8.93
CA THR A 118 5.15 4.99 -10.21
C THR A 118 6.12 5.02 -11.40
N ALA A 119 7.20 5.80 -11.32
CA ALA A 119 8.21 5.86 -12.36
C ALA A 119 8.95 4.53 -12.54
N VAL A 120 9.31 3.87 -11.45
CA VAL A 120 9.96 2.55 -11.49
C VAL A 120 9.04 1.51 -12.12
N VAL A 121 7.80 1.39 -11.66
CA VAL A 121 6.81 0.44 -12.23
C VAL A 121 6.61 0.67 -13.72
N ARG A 122 6.61 1.93 -14.17
CA ARG A 122 6.42 2.31 -15.59
C ARG A 122 7.61 1.95 -16.47
N THR A 123 8.81 1.88 -15.93
CA THR A 123 10.04 1.80 -16.72
C THR A 123 10.80 0.48 -16.62
N VAL A 124 10.57 -0.34 -15.60
CA VAL A 124 11.25 -1.62 -15.48
C VAL A 124 10.77 -2.62 -16.54
N PRO A 125 11.64 -3.55 -16.98
CA PRO A 125 11.25 -4.62 -17.90
C PRO A 125 10.10 -5.48 -17.34
N ALA A 126 9.23 -5.99 -18.21
CA ALA A 126 8.05 -6.77 -17.81
C ALA A 126 8.40 -8.11 -17.10
N ASP A 127 9.59 -8.64 -17.37
CA ASP A 127 10.11 -9.84 -16.72
C ASP A 127 10.86 -9.56 -15.41
N ARG A 128 10.96 -8.29 -15.00
CA ARG A 128 11.58 -7.91 -13.74
C ARG A 128 10.89 -8.61 -12.56
N ARG A 129 11.71 -9.17 -11.69
CA ARG A 129 11.28 -9.78 -10.43
C ARG A 129 12.15 -9.24 -9.30
N ALA A 130 11.55 -9.04 -8.13
CA ALA A 130 12.25 -8.59 -6.93
C ALA A 130 11.67 -9.26 -5.68
N HIS A 131 12.45 -9.31 -4.62
CA HIS A 131 12.03 -9.86 -3.33
C HIS A 131 10.96 -8.96 -2.68
N HIS A 132 10.04 -9.60 -2.00
CA HIS A 132 9.17 -9.01 -0.99
C HIS A 132 8.98 -10.04 0.13
N VAL A 133 8.73 -9.61 1.38
CA VAL A 133 8.60 -10.52 2.56
C VAL A 133 7.50 -11.57 2.41
N PHE A 134 6.52 -11.35 1.54
CA PHE A 134 5.46 -12.32 1.22
C PHE A 134 5.69 -13.06 -0.11
N GLY A 135 6.91 -13.05 -0.64
CA GLY A 135 7.30 -13.76 -1.85
C GLY A 135 7.79 -12.83 -2.97
N ARG A 136 8.39 -13.42 -3.99
CA ARG A 136 8.88 -12.67 -5.16
C ARG A 136 7.73 -12.04 -5.92
N SER A 137 7.92 -10.81 -6.40
CA SER A 137 6.88 -10.08 -7.12
C SER A 137 7.43 -9.45 -8.41
N ASP A 138 6.50 -9.07 -9.28
CA ASP A 138 6.74 -8.32 -10.51
C ASP A 138 6.29 -6.86 -10.39
N ALA A 139 6.46 -6.08 -11.45
CA ALA A 139 6.08 -4.69 -11.48
C ALA A 139 4.58 -4.48 -11.16
N GLU A 140 3.70 -5.35 -11.69
CA GLU A 140 2.26 -5.33 -11.38
C GLU A 140 1.98 -5.57 -9.90
N GLY A 141 2.67 -6.57 -9.30
CA GLY A 141 2.52 -6.87 -7.88
C GLY A 141 2.99 -5.73 -6.99
N PHE A 142 4.13 -5.12 -7.29
CA PHE A 142 4.61 -3.94 -6.55
C PHE A 142 3.67 -2.74 -6.69
N ALA A 143 3.10 -2.52 -7.88
CA ALA A 143 2.06 -1.51 -8.05
C ALA A 143 0.82 -1.82 -7.22
N ALA A 144 0.35 -3.08 -7.21
CA ALA A 144 -0.79 -3.52 -6.42
C ALA A 144 -0.56 -3.35 -4.91
N MET A 145 0.63 -3.72 -4.42
CA MET A 145 1.03 -3.53 -3.02
C MET A 145 1.06 -2.05 -2.66
N GLY A 146 1.68 -1.20 -3.48
CA GLY A 146 1.68 0.25 -3.28
C GLY A 146 0.27 0.85 -3.26
N ILE A 147 -0.65 0.35 -4.09
CA ILE A 147 -2.06 0.77 -4.07
C ILE A 147 -2.74 0.35 -2.76
N VAL A 148 -2.59 -0.90 -2.32
CA VAL A 148 -3.17 -1.36 -1.05
C VAL A 148 -2.69 -0.51 0.10
N GLU A 149 -1.37 -0.33 0.28
CA GLU A 149 -0.80 0.50 1.33
C GLU A 149 -1.35 1.93 1.28
N THR A 150 -1.39 2.51 0.07
CA THR A 150 -1.93 3.86 -0.13
C THR A 150 -3.39 3.96 0.31
N LEU A 151 -4.25 3.02 -0.11
CA LEU A 151 -5.68 3.08 0.20
C LEU A 151 -5.97 2.82 1.68
N VAL A 152 -5.35 1.78 2.26
CA VAL A 152 -5.68 1.39 3.64
C VAL A 152 -5.09 2.35 4.66
N HIS A 153 -3.87 2.85 4.44
CA HIS A 153 -3.28 3.85 5.33
C HIS A 153 -3.92 5.23 5.18
N THR A 154 -4.36 5.61 3.97
CA THR A 154 -5.19 6.81 3.82
C THR A 154 -6.50 6.70 4.60
N HIS A 155 -7.13 5.52 4.61
CA HIS A 155 -8.32 5.26 5.42
C HIS A 155 -8.03 5.39 6.92
N ASP A 156 -6.93 4.80 7.39
CA ASP A 156 -6.52 4.90 8.80
C ASP A 156 -6.33 6.37 9.21
N ILE A 157 -5.59 7.15 8.41
CA ILE A 157 -5.33 8.57 8.64
C ILE A 157 -6.64 9.38 8.57
N ALA A 158 -7.46 9.18 7.54
CA ALA A 158 -8.72 9.87 7.36
C ALA A 158 -9.68 9.61 8.55
N THR A 159 -9.71 8.38 9.05
CA THR A 159 -10.47 8.02 10.26
C THR A 159 -9.95 8.77 11.49
N GLY A 160 -8.62 8.83 11.70
CA GLY A 160 -8.01 9.57 12.82
C GLY A 160 -8.26 11.08 12.75
N LEU A 161 -8.31 11.65 11.54
CA LEU A 161 -8.59 13.07 11.31
C LEU A 161 -10.08 13.40 11.20
N GLY A 162 -10.96 12.39 11.19
CA GLY A 162 -12.41 12.58 11.08
C GLY A 162 -12.88 13.07 9.70
N VAL A 163 -12.18 12.73 8.64
CA VAL A 163 -12.55 13.08 7.26
C VAL A 163 -12.99 11.84 6.45
N PRO A 164 -13.93 11.99 5.49
CA PRO A 164 -14.36 10.87 4.68
C PRO A 164 -13.29 10.45 3.68
N PHE A 165 -13.21 9.13 3.42
CA PHE A 165 -12.39 8.55 2.36
C PHE A 165 -13.10 7.37 1.70
N HIS A 166 -13.34 7.47 0.40
CA HIS A 166 -14.03 6.46 -0.40
C HIS A 166 -13.28 6.24 -1.72
N PRO A 167 -12.40 5.23 -1.80
CA PRO A 167 -11.67 4.95 -3.02
C PRO A 167 -12.57 4.33 -4.10
N PRO A 168 -12.18 4.44 -5.39
CA PRO A 168 -12.94 3.85 -6.49
C PRO A 168 -13.08 2.33 -6.34
N THR A 169 -14.31 1.83 -6.48
CA THR A 169 -14.64 0.40 -6.38
C THR A 169 -13.83 -0.46 -7.36
N GLY A 170 -13.61 0.04 -8.59
CA GLY A 170 -12.82 -0.64 -9.61
C GLY A 170 -11.39 -0.88 -9.15
N LEU A 171 -10.73 0.13 -8.60
CA LEU A 171 -9.37 0.03 -8.07
C LEU A 171 -9.27 -0.99 -6.92
N CYS A 172 -10.23 -0.95 -5.98
CA CYS A 172 -10.30 -1.95 -4.90
C CYS A 172 -10.48 -3.37 -5.46
N GLY A 173 -11.30 -3.53 -6.50
CA GLY A 173 -11.53 -4.81 -7.17
C GLY A 173 -10.27 -5.38 -7.83
N GLN A 174 -9.51 -4.54 -8.54
CA GLN A 174 -8.24 -4.93 -9.17
C GLN A 174 -7.23 -5.43 -8.13
N VAL A 175 -7.05 -4.69 -7.02
CA VAL A 175 -6.11 -5.06 -5.94
C VAL A 175 -6.53 -6.35 -5.25
N LEU A 176 -7.83 -6.50 -4.94
CA LEU A 176 -8.37 -7.74 -4.37
C LEU A 176 -8.09 -8.92 -5.29
N THR A 177 -8.36 -8.74 -6.58
CA THR A 177 -8.10 -9.79 -7.57
C THR A 177 -6.62 -10.14 -7.64
N ARG A 178 -5.71 -9.16 -7.60
CA ARG A 178 -4.28 -9.40 -7.74
C ARG A 178 -3.62 -9.97 -6.48
N LEU A 179 -3.97 -9.48 -5.31
CA LEU A 179 -3.25 -9.77 -4.06
C LEU A 179 -4.01 -10.68 -3.10
N PHE A 180 -5.34 -10.77 -3.21
CA PHE A 180 -6.16 -11.52 -2.27
C PHE A 180 -7.11 -12.48 -3.02
N PRO A 181 -6.58 -13.53 -3.69
CA PRO A 181 -7.36 -14.43 -4.54
C PRO A 181 -8.51 -15.13 -3.81
N ASP A 182 -8.39 -15.31 -2.49
CA ASP A 182 -9.40 -15.95 -1.66
C ASP A 182 -10.42 -14.96 -1.09
N ALA A 183 -10.35 -13.68 -1.49
CA ALA A 183 -11.33 -12.69 -1.07
C ALA A 183 -12.71 -12.98 -1.70
N PRO A 184 -13.81 -12.78 -0.96
CA PRO A 184 -15.15 -12.97 -1.51
C PRO A 184 -15.40 -12.05 -2.70
N THR A 185 -16.08 -12.59 -3.72
CA THR A 185 -16.38 -11.88 -4.96
C THR A 185 -17.83 -11.33 -5.00
N ASP A 186 -18.65 -11.74 -4.06
CA ASP A 186 -20.06 -11.42 -3.90
C ASP A 186 -20.34 -10.26 -2.93
N THR A 187 -19.31 -9.53 -2.55
CA THR A 187 -19.37 -8.43 -1.57
C THR A 187 -18.82 -7.13 -2.15
N ASP A 188 -19.20 -5.98 -1.57
CA ASP A 188 -18.69 -4.67 -1.95
C ASP A 188 -17.17 -4.60 -1.82
N ARG A 189 -16.48 -4.12 -2.84
CA ARG A 189 -15.02 -4.21 -2.96
C ARG A 189 -14.28 -3.46 -1.87
N TRP A 190 -14.71 -2.24 -1.53
CA TRP A 190 -14.02 -1.47 -0.48
C TRP A 190 -14.18 -2.08 0.92
N PRO A 191 -15.38 -2.40 1.41
CA PRO A 191 -15.55 -3.17 2.65
C PRO A 191 -14.77 -4.48 2.66
N THR A 192 -14.70 -5.18 1.52
CA THR A 192 -13.91 -6.41 1.40
C THR A 192 -12.42 -6.15 1.58
N LEU A 193 -11.89 -5.09 0.96
CA LEU A 193 -10.48 -4.73 1.09
C LEU A 193 -10.14 -4.36 2.55
N LEU A 194 -10.99 -3.60 3.22
CA LEU A 194 -10.84 -3.31 4.66
C LEU A 194 -10.87 -4.57 5.52
N TRP A 195 -11.76 -5.52 5.19
CA TRP A 195 -11.87 -6.77 5.91
C TRP A 195 -10.63 -7.66 5.71
N VAL A 196 -10.17 -7.87 4.48
CA VAL A 196 -9.00 -8.74 4.22
C VAL A 196 -7.72 -8.17 4.83
N THR A 197 -7.67 -6.86 5.07
CA THR A 197 -6.54 -6.14 5.71
C THR A 197 -6.77 -5.88 7.21
N GLY A 198 -7.79 -6.53 7.83
CA GLY A 198 -8.04 -6.48 9.27
C GLY A 198 -8.61 -5.15 9.79
N ARG A 199 -9.05 -4.23 8.91
CA ARG A 199 -9.52 -2.88 9.27
C ARG A 199 -11.04 -2.77 9.39
N GLY A 200 -11.77 -3.71 8.81
CA GLY A 200 -13.23 -3.69 8.78
C GLY A 200 -13.86 -5.04 9.14
N GLU A 201 -15.18 -5.02 9.26
CA GLU A 201 -16.00 -6.20 9.38
C GLU A 201 -16.71 -6.49 8.04
N LEU A 202 -17.01 -7.76 7.78
CA LEU A 202 -17.75 -8.17 6.62
C LEU A 202 -18.92 -9.08 7.08
N PRO A 203 -20.17 -8.79 6.72
CA PRO A 203 -21.32 -9.57 7.18
C PRO A 203 -21.14 -11.07 6.95
N GLY A 204 -21.42 -11.87 8.00
CA GLY A 204 -21.30 -13.32 7.96
C GLY A 204 -19.87 -13.88 7.95
N ARG A 205 -18.85 -13.05 8.19
CA ARG A 205 -17.45 -13.47 8.23
C ARG A 205 -16.78 -13.02 9.52
N GLU A 206 -15.93 -13.87 10.08
CA GLU A 206 -15.12 -13.51 11.26
C GLU A 206 -14.13 -12.41 10.92
N ARG A 207 -13.86 -11.53 11.89
CA ARG A 207 -12.86 -10.47 11.77
C ARG A 207 -11.47 -11.09 11.60
N ARG A 208 -10.71 -10.60 10.60
CA ARG A 208 -9.32 -11.01 10.44
C ARG A 208 -8.43 -10.32 11.45
N THR A 209 -7.66 -11.12 12.19
CA THR A 209 -6.65 -10.65 13.15
C THR A 209 -5.22 -10.78 12.62
N SER A 210 -5.04 -11.55 11.56
CA SER A 210 -3.81 -11.69 10.80
C SER A 210 -4.14 -11.73 9.31
N TRP A 211 -3.27 -11.18 8.49
CA TRP A 211 -3.47 -11.16 7.04
C TRP A 211 -2.13 -11.01 6.32
N ARG A 212 -2.11 -11.49 5.09
CA ARG A 212 -1.01 -11.31 4.14
C ARG A 212 -1.59 -11.32 2.73
N TRP A 213 -0.87 -10.79 1.78
CA TRP A 213 -1.22 -10.91 0.36
C TRP A 213 -0.34 -11.91 -0.36
N PHE A 214 -0.76 -12.25 -1.59
CA PHE A 214 0.02 -13.05 -2.52
C PHE A 214 0.87 -12.14 -3.39
N ALA A 215 2.16 -12.03 -3.11
CA ALA A 215 3.08 -11.18 -3.85
C ALA A 215 3.43 -11.78 -5.23
N ALA A 216 3.47 -13.12 -5.36
CA ALA A 216 3.89 -13.81 -6.57
C ALA A 216 3.07 -13.42 -7.81
N PRO A 217 3.70 -13.34 -9.00
CA PRO A 217 3.00 -13.17 -10.27
C PRO A 217 1.95 -14.25 -10.48
N ARG A 218 0.83 -13.89 -11.12
CA ARG A 218 -0.21 -14.84 -11.48
C ARG A 218 0.10 -15.47 -12.84
N GLY A 219 0.20 -16.79 -12.88
CA GLY A 219 0.48 -17.54 -14.10
C GLY A 219 0.86 -18.98 -13.80
N PRO A 220 1.20 -19.76 -14.82
CA PRO A 220 1.65 -21.14 -14.63
C PRO A 220 2.87 -21.29 -13.71
N GLU A 221 3.66 -20.24 -13.53
CA GLU A 221 4.82 -20.20 -12.63
C GLU A 221 4.44 -20.01 -11.14
N ALA A 222 3.22 -19.60 -10.85
CA ALA A 222 2.76 -19.34 -9.47
C ALA A 222 2.63 -20.63 -8.61
N VAL A 223 2.71 -21.80 -9.22
CA VAL A 223 2.47 -23.11 -8.56
C VAL A 223 3.72 -23.69 -7.90
N HIS A 224 4.89 -23.06 -8.01
CA HIS A 224 6.16 -23.64 -7.59
C HIS A 224 7.06 -22.76 -6.69
N ASP A 225 6.48 -21.88 -5.88
CA ASP A 225 7.25 -21.22 -4.81
C ASP A 225 7.13 -22.05 -3.52
N PRO A 226 8.17 -22.78 -3.08
CA PRO A 226 8.14 -23.60 -1.87
C PRO A 226 8.15 -22.81 -0.57
N ALA A 227 8.04 -21.48 -0.63
CA ALA A 227 7.97 -20.56 0.52
C ALA A 227 6.53 -20.14 0.88
N VAL A 228 5.49 -20.81 0.34
CA VAL A 228 4.08 -20.60 0.68
C VAL A 228 3.57 -21.71 1.58
#